data_38dad4dac9de7e32217613a063683446
#
_entry.id   38dad4dac9de7e32217613a063683446
#
_cell.length_a   1.000
_cell.length_b   1.000
_cell.length_c   1.000
_cell.angle_alpha   90.00
_cell.angle_beta   90.00
_cell.angle_gamma   90.00
#
_symmetry.space_group_name_H-M   'P 1'
#
loop_
_entity.id
_entity.type
_entity.pdbx_description
1 polymer ?
#
loop_
_entity_poly.entity_id
_entity_poly.type
_entity_poly.pdbx_seq_one_letter_code
_entity_poly.pdbx_strand_id
1 'polypeptide(L)'
;VETVAALQSPIEREIYGNKAAAAAGISSSAFAQEVERFRKNRAWQARKKQARRELTPAAQLQPRERELRYENLRSARAEEGVVRLLLLEPDLFPQVEGLGPEQFSAPVLAKIYALLCQRHREGRSTQLAALAGALSPEEMSHLVSVMDQPEALAHSAQALRDYIEIIETEALKRG
;
A
#
# COMPACT_ATOMS: atom_id res chain seq x y z
N VAL A 1 -8.97 20.26 -25.26
CA VAL A 1 -9.47 20.42 -23.89
C VAL A 1 -8.56 19.71 -22.90
N GLU A 2 -8.34 18.41 -23.06
CA GLU A 2 -7.59 17.57 -22.13
C GLU A 2 -6.17 18.08 -21.87
N THR A 3 -5.42 18.40 -22.94
CA THR A 3 -4.06 18.93 -22.86
C THR A 3 -3.99 20.24 -22.07
N VAL A 4 -4.93 21.15 -22.31
CA VAL A 4 -5.03 22.43 -21.62
C VAL A 4 -5.46 22.24 -20.15
N ALA A 5 -6.38 21.30 -19.90
CA ALA A 5 -6.83 20.96 -18.56
C ALA A 5 -5.74 20.36 -17.67
N ALA A 6 -4.71 19.72 -18.27
CA ALA A 6 -3.57 19.14 -17.57
C ALA A 6 -2.54 20.18 -17.07
N LEU A 7 -2.56 21.40 -17.60
CA LEU A 7 -1.64 22.47 -17.19
C LEU A 7 -1.89 22.89 -15.73
N GLN A 8 -0.80 22.99 -14.96
CA GLN A 8 -0.88 23.37 -13.53
C GLN A 8 -1.15 24.87 -13.37
N SER A 9 -0.49 25.71 -14.19
CA SER A 9 -0.60 27.16 -14.13
C SER A 9 -1.94 27.66 -14.70
N PRO A 10 -2.70 28.49 -13.95
CA PRO A 10 -3.91 29.14 -14.47
C PRO A 10 -3.63 30.05 -15.67
N ILE A 11 -2.48 30.75 -15.65
CA ILE A 11 -2.07 31.66 -16.73
C ILE A 11 -1.77 30.90 -18.02
N GLU A 12 -1.05 29.78 -17.92
CA GLU A 12 -0.78 28.92 -19.07
C GLU A 12 -2.08 28.34 -19.64
N ARG A 13 -3.01 27.93 -18.79
CA ARG A 13 -4.33 27.45 -19.24
C ARG A 13 -5.10 28.53 -20.01
N GLU A 14 -5.05 29.78 -19.57
CA GLU A 14 -5.70 30.88 -20.27
C GLU A 14 -5.06 31.15 -21.63
N ILE A 15 -3.73 31.25 -21.69
CA ILE A 15 -2.98 31.50 -22.92
C ILE A 15 -3.22 30.39 -23.95
N TYR A 16 -3.03 29.15 -23.55
CA TYR A 16 -3.20 28.01 -24.46
C TYR A 16 -4.66 27.70 -24.76
N GLY A 17 -5.57 28.00 -23.79
CA GLY A 17 -7.00 27.90 -23.97
C GLY A 17 -7.51 28.88 -25.03
N ASN A 18 -7.06 30.14 -25.01
CA ASN A 18 -7.42 31.15 -26.00
C ASN A 18 -6.89 30.77 -27.41
N LYS A 19 -5.65 30.27 -27.49
CA LYS A 19 -5.09 29.77 -28.76
C LYS A 19 -5.87 28.59 -29.32
N ALA A 20 -6.22 27.63 -28.46
CA ALA A 20 -6.99 26.46 -28.87
C ALA A 20 -8.43 26.81 -29.28
N ALA A 21 -9.07 27.73 -28.58
CA ALA A 21 -10.41 28.23 -28.89
C ALA A 21 -10.42 28.92 -30.28
N ALA A 22 -9.43 29.80 -30.52
CA ALA A 22 -9.29 30.49 -31.81
C ALA A 22 -9.06 29.49 -32.95
N ALA A 23 -8.19 28.49 -32.76
CA ALA A 23 -7.93 27.45 -33.77
C ALA A 23 -9.16 26.57 -34.06
N ALA A 24 -10.03 26.37 -33.06
CA ALA A 24 -11.28 25.60 -33.20
C ALA A 24 -12.47 26.43 -33.65
N GLY A 25 -12.35 27.75 -33.81
CA GLY A 25 -13.44 28.64 -34.21
C GLY A 25 -14.55 28.79 -33.15
N ILE A 26 -14.22 28.60 -31.87
CA ILE A 26 -15.17 28.71 -30.76
C ILE A 26 -14.79 29.87 -29.80
N SER A 27 -15.74 30.34 -29.00
CA SER A 27 -15.45 31.41 -28.04
C SER A 27 -14.51 30.93 -26.93
N SER A 28 -13.57 31.81 -26.52
CA SER A 28 -12.65 31.51 -25.43
C SER A 28 -13.39 31.20 -24.10
N SER A 29 -14.53 31.86 -23.86
CA SER A 29 -15.35 31.61 -22.68
C SER A 29 -15.98 30.22 -22.69
N ALA A 30 -16.49 29.75 -23.81
CA ALA A 30 -17.05 28.41 -23.96
C ALA A 30 -15.96 27.33 -23.78
N PHE A 31 -14.79 27.57 -24.37
CA PHE A 31 -13.64 26.67 -24.20
C PHE A 31 -13.18 26.62 -22.75
N ALA A 32 -13.06 27.76 -22.07
CA ALA A 32 -12.67 27.82 -20.66
C ALA A 32 -13.66 27.07 -19.74
N GLN A 33 -14.96 27.21 -19.99
CA GLN A 33 -15.99 26.47 -19.27
C GLN A 33 -15.84 24.94 -19.45
N GLU A 34 -15.56 24.50 -20.65
CA GLU A 34 -15.38 23.08 -20.94
C GLU A 34 -14.08 22.53 -20.29
N VAL A 35 -13.00 23.31 -20.29
CA VAL A 35 -11.76 22.97 -19.55
C VAL A 35 -12.03 22.80 -18.05
N GLU A 36 -12.77 23.74 -17.44
CA GLU A 36 -13.11 23.66 -16.02
C GLU A 36 -14.06 22.49 -15.71
N ARG A 37 -15.02 22.22 -16.58
CA ARG A 37 -15.90 21.05 -16.47
C ARG A 37 -15.10 19.74 -16.53
N PHE A 38 -14.16 19.64 -17.44
CA PHE A 38 -13.28 18.49 -17.58
C PHE A 38 -12.41 18.26 -16.33
N ARG A 39 -11.84 19.34 -15.78
CA ARG A 39 -11.05 19.31 -14.54
C ARG A 39 -11.88 18.87 -13.34
N LYS A 40 -13.10 19.41 -13.17
CA LYS A 40 -14.03 19.01 -12.10
C LYS A 40 -14.40 17.53 -12.20
N ASN A 41 -14.71 17.07 -13.41
CA ASN A 41 -15.04 15.66 -13.64
C ASN A 41 -13.86 14.74 -13.33
N ARG A 42 -12.64 15.10 -13.73
CA ARG A 42 -11.42 14.34 -13.46
C ARG A 42 -11.12 14.30 -11.96
N ALA A 43 -11.25 15.43 -11.28
CA ALA A 43 -11.08 15.50 -9.82
C ALA A 43 -12.14 14.67 -9.09
N TRP A 44 -13.39 14.71 -9.53
CA TRP A 44 -14.47 13.90 -8.97
C TRP A 44 -14.24 12.40 -9.19
N GLN A 45 -13.82 11.99 -10.40
CA GLN A 45 -13.48 10.60 -10.68
C GLN A 45 -12.28 10.12 -9.86
N ALA A 46 -11.25 10.97 -9.68
CA ALA A 46 -10.11 10.65 -8.84
C ALA A 46 -10.53 10.45 -7.37
N ARG A 47 -11.36 11.36 -6.83
CA ARG A 47 -11.94 11.22 -5.47
C ARG A 47 -12.81 9.97 -5.33
N LYS A 48 -13.65 9.68 -6.33
CA LYS A 48 -14.49 8.46 -6.34
C LYS A 48 -13.65 7.20 -6.41
N LYS A 49 -12.57 7.20 -7.18
CA LYS A 49 -11.61 6.09 -7.27
C LYS A 49 -10.85 5.90 -5.96
N GLN A 50 -10.46 7.01 -5.32
CA GLN A 50 -9.80 6.98 -4.01
C GLN A 50 -10.76 6.52 -2.91
N ALA A 51 -11.97 7.09 -2.83
CA ALA A 51 -13.01 6.65 -1.91
C ALA A 51 -13.39 5.17 -2.14
N ARG A 52 -13.40 4.71 -3.41
CA ARG A 52 -13.61 3.31 -3.73
C ARG A 52 -12.45 2.42 -3.30
N ARG A 53 -11.22 2.91 -3.33
CA ARG A 53 -10.03 2.22 -2.78
C ARG A 53 -10.07 2.16 -1.26
N GLU A 54 -10.52 3.25 -0.62
CA GLU A 54 -10.68 3.33 0.84
C GLU A 54 -11.89 2.51 1.33
N LEU A 55 -12.97 2.47 0.54
CA LEU A 55 -14.20 1.70 0.78
C LEU A 55 -14.20 0.33 0.10
N THR A 56 -13.13 0.00 -0.65
CA THR A 56 -13.03 -1.33 -1.26
C THR A 56 -13.05 -2.37 -0.14
N PRO A 57 -14.05 -3.25 -0.16
CA PRO A 57 -14.25 -4.18 0.94
C PRO A 57 -12.97 -4.96 1.21
N ALA A 58 -12.79 -5.33 2.45
CA ALA A 58 -11.84 -6.31 2.95
C ALA A 58 -11.50 -7.47 1.99
N ALA A 59 -12.37 -7.76 1.04
CA ALA A 59 -12.21 -8.81 0.04
C ALA A 59 -11.00 -8.61 -0.92
N GLN A 60 -10.56 -7.37 -1.19
CA GLN A 60 -9.34 -7.14 -2.01
C GLN A 60 -8.04 -7.10 -1.19
N LEU A 61 -8.17 -6.99 0.12
CA LEU A 61 -7.06 -7.06 1.07
C LEU A 61 -6.88 -8.47 1.64
N GLN A 62 -7.83 -9.36 1.36
CA GLN A 62 -7.79 -10.74 1.82
C GLN A 62 -6.96 -11.60 0.87
N PRO A 63 -6.18 -12.54 1.40
CA PRO A 63 -5.57 -13.61 0.61
C PRO A 63 -6.62 -14.31 -0.26
N ARG A 64 -6.22 -14.74 -1.45
CA ARG A 64 -7.10 -15.47 -2.37
C ARG A 64 -7.53 -16.80 -1.79
N GLU A 65 -6.60 -17.47 -1.13
CA GLU A 65 -6.82 -18.76 -0.48
C GLU A 65 -7.66 -18.57 0.77
N ARG A 66 -8.76 -19.34 0.86
CA ARG A 66 -9.73 -19.22 1.95
C ARG A 66 -9.11 -19.48 3.32
N GLU A 67 -8.14 -20.39 3.39
CA GLU A 67 -7.45 -20.79 4.61
C GLU A 67 -6.46 -19.72 5.12
N LEU A 68 -6.03 -18.79 4.26
CA LEU A 68 -5.12 -17.71 4.61
C LEU A 68 -5.86 -16.39 4.91
N ARG A 69 -7.20 -16.39 4.96
CA ARG A 69 -7.98 -15.17 5.19
C ARG A 69 -7.75 -14.59 6.58
N TYR A 70 -7.70 -13.28 6.61
CA TYR A 70 -7.51 -12.52 7.83
C TYR A 70 -8.82 -12.32 8.59
N GLU A 71 -8.79 -12.53 9.89
CA GLU A 71 -9.90 -12.22 10.80
C GLU A 71 -9.86 -10.75 11.23
N ASN A 72 -8.65 -10.22 11.51
CA ASN A 72 -8.44 -8.82 11.85
C ASN A 72 -7.62 -8.10 10.77
N LEU A 73 -8.30 -7.42 9.85
CA LEU A 73 -7.65 -6.73 8.73
C LEU A 73 -6.72 -5.60 9.16
N ARG A 74 -7.04 -4.89 10.23
CA ARG A 74 -6.21 -3.78 10.70
C ARG A 74 -4.87 -4.29 11.20
N SER A 75 -4.89 -5.32 12.02
CA SER A 75 -3.68 -5.98 12.52
C SER A 75 -2.91 -6.62 11.37
N ALA A 76 -3.58 -7.39 10.52
CA ALA A 76 -2.94 -8.10 9.41
C ALA A 76 -2.21 -7.17 8.43
N ARG A 77 -2.74 -5.98 8.16
CA ARG A 77 -2.05 -4.98 7.34
C ARG A 77 -0.76 -4.48 7.98
N ALA A 78 -0.78 -4.24 9.28
CA ALA A 78 0.43 -3.87 10.02
C ALA A 78 1.43 -5.04 10.05
N GLU A 79 0.94 -6.25 10.22
CA GLU A 79 1.75 -7.47 10.16
C GLU A 79 2.41 -7.68 8.79
N GLU A 80 1.67 -7.45 7.68
CA GLU A 80 2.24 -7.43 6.32
C GLU A 80 3.33 -6.36 6.18
N GLY A 81 3.11 -5.17 6.75
CA GLY A 81 4.08 -4.09 6.76
C GLY A 81 5.37 -4.47 7.50
N VAL A 82 5.26 -5.10 8.67
CA VAL A 82 6.43 -5.61 9.42
C VAL A 82 7.19 -6.63 8.59
N VAL A 83 6.52 -7.64 8.06
CA VAL A 83 7.15 -8.69 7.24
C VAL A 83 7.85 -8.09 6.02
N ARG A 84 7.19 -7.17 5.33
CA ARG A 84 7.74 -6.50 4.14
C ARG A 84 8.98 -5.68 4.48
N LEU A 85 8.95 -4.87 5.54
CA LEU A 85 10.09 -4.06 5.96
C LEU A 85 11.29 -4.92 6.36
N LEU A 86 11.08 -6.00 7.11
CA LEU A 86 12.18 -6.91 7.51
C LEU A 86 12.81 -7.63 6.31
N LEU A 87 12.04 -7.91 5.26
CA LEU A 87 12.56 -8.48 4.01
C LEU A 87 13.34 -7.47 3.17
N LEU A 88 12.91 -6.20 3.17
CA LEU A 88 13.56 -5.12 2.41
C LEU A 88 14.77 -4.54 3.14
N GLU A 89 14.68 -4.40 4.46
CA GLU A 89 15.70 -3.78 5.31
C GLU A 89 16.03 -4.67 6.52
N PRO A 90 16.91 -5.68 6.39
CA PRO A 90 17.29 -6.57 7.50
C PRO A 90 17.88 -5.85 8.71
N ASP A 91 18.41 -4.65 8.55
CA ASP A 91 18.94 -3.83 9.67
C ASP A 91 17.87 -3.40 10.67
N LEU A 92 16.59 -3.60 10.34
CA LEU A 92 15.45 -3.30 11.22
C LEU A 92 15.14 -4.42 12.24
N PHE A 93 15.73 -5.60 12.12
CA PHE A 93 15.46 -6.72 13.05
C PHE A 93 15.66 -6.38 14.55
N PRO A 94 16.64 -5.58 14.96
CA PRO A 94 16.76 -5.17 16.36
C PRO A 94 15.54 -4.41 16.90
N GLN A 95 14.77 -3.76 16.04
CA GLN A 95 13.59 -2.99 16.47
C GLN A 95 12.36 -3.86 16.75
N VAL A 96 12.38 -5.12 16.36
CA VAL A 96 11.27 -6.07 16.56
C VAL A 96 11.55 -7.10 17.66
N GLU A 97 12.61 -6.97 18.45
CA GLU A 97 12.98 -7.91 19.49
C GLU A 97 11.89 -8.12 20.57
N GLY A 98 11.06 -7.09 20.80
CA GLY A 98 9.94 -7.15 21.73
C GLY A 98 8.64 -7.71 21.16
N LEU A 99 8.56 -7.89 19.84
CA LEU A 99 7.36 -8.36 19.15
C LEU A 99 7.39 -9.88 19.00
N GLY A 100 6.46 -10.57 19.63
CA GLY A 100 6.32 -12.02 19.50
C GLY A 100 5.35 -12.43 18.38
N PRO A 101 5.57 -13.59 17.74
CA PRO A 101 4.65 -14.09 16.71
C PRO A 101 3.23 -14.37 17.23
N GLU A 102 3.07 -14.59 18.54
CA GLU A 102 1.77 -14.76 19.21
C GLU A 102 0.91 -13.50 19.21
N GLN A 103 1.52 -12.33 19.02
CA GLN A 103 0.80 -11.05 18.91
C GLN A 103 0.16 -10.85 17.54
N PHE A 104 0.57 -11.61 16.54
CA PHE A 104 0.01 -11.59 15.20
C PHE A 104 -1.41 -12.16 15.18
N SER A 105 -2.28 -11.56 14.39
CA SER A 105 -3.66 -12.03 14.19
C SER A 105 -3.78 -13.04 13.05
N ALA A 106 -2.87 -12.97 12.08
CA ALA A 106 -2.85 -13.83 10.91
C ALA A 106 -1.84 -14.98 11.10
N PRO A 107 -2.26 -16.24 11.20
CA PRO A 107 -1.36 -17.38 11.44
C PRO A 107 -0.26 -17.51 10.40
N VAL A 108 -0.56 -17.22 9.12
CA VAL A 108 0.42 -17.27 8.04
C VAL A 108 1.51 -16.21 8.22
N LEU A 109 1.13 -14.99 8.60
CA LEU A 109 2.08 -13.90 8.84
C LEU A 109 2.90 -14.13 10.11
N ALA A 110 2.29 -14.67 11.16
CA ALA A 110 2.98 -15.13 12.38
C ALA A 110 4.07 -16.17 12.07
N LYS A 111 3.73 -17.16 11.25
CA LYS A 111 4.68 -18.21 10.79
C LYS A 111 5.84 -17.61 10.00
N ILE A 112 5.55 -16.72 9.03
CA ILE A 112 6.57 -16.06 8.20
C ILE A 112 7.48 -15.21 9.07
N TYR A 113 6.90 -14.41 9.97
CA TYR A 113 7.64 -13.55 10.91
C TYR A 113 8.56 -14.36 11.83
N ALA A 114 8.05 -15.45 12.44
CA ALA A 114 8.85 -16.34 13.26
C ALA A 114 10.02 -16.95 12.49
N LEU A 115 9.78 -17.38 11.26
CA LEU A 115 10.82 -17.90 10.37
C LEU A 115 11.90 -16.86 10.05
N LEU A 116 11.50 -15.64 9.75
CA LEU A 116 12.43 -14.52 9.50
C LEU A 116 13.30 -14.23 10.72
N CYS A 117 12.69 -14.10 11.90
CA CYS A 117 13.41 -13.85 13.15
C CYS A 117 14.37 -14.99 13.51
N GLN A 118 13.95 -16.24 13.31
CA GLN A 118 14.82 -17.39 13.53
C GLN A 118 16.02 -17.37 12.60
N ARG A 119 15.82 -17.20 11.29
CA ARG A 119 16.89 -17.15 10.29
C ARG A 119 17.86 -16.02 10.55
N HIS A 120 17.35 -14.83 10.93
CA HIS A 120 18.19 -13.70 11.29
C HIS A 120 19.09 -14.01 12.48
N ARG A 121 18.54 -14.58 13.56
CA ARG A 121 19.30 -15.01 14.76
C ARG A 121 20.36 -16.07 14.45
N GLU A 122 20.09 -16.95 13.49
CA GLU A 122 21.02 -17.98 13.03
C GLU A 122 22.05 -17.45 12.02
N GLY A 123 22.03 -16.17 11.67
CA GLY A 123 22.89 -15.56 10.65
C GLY A 123 22.63 -16.09 9.23
N ARG A 124 21.44 -16.63 8.98
CA ARG A 124 21.02 -17.19 7.69
C ARG A 124 20.33 -16.15 6.85
N SER A 125 20.35 -16.33 5.52
CA SER A 125 19.66 -15.42 4.60
C SER A 125 18.17 -15.30 4.89
N THR A 126 17.69 -14.05 4.98
CA THR A 126 16.27 -13.69 5.13
C THR A 126 15.63 -13.28 3.80
N GLN A 127 16.34 -13.43 2.68
CA GLN A 127 15.80 -13.10 1.37
C GLN A 127 14.62 -14.01 0.99
N LEU A 128 13.69 -13.48 0.21
CA LEU A 128 12.46 -14.15 -0.21
C LEU A 128 12.73 -15.57 -0.77
N ALA A 129 13.73 -15.70 -1.66
CA ALA A 129 14.09 -16.98 -2.26
C ALA A 129 14.53 -18.03 -1.24
N ALA A 130 15.14 -17.61 -0.12
CA ALA A 130 15.60 -18.50 0.92
C ALA A 130 14.45 -19.07 1.80
N LEU A 131 13.26 -18.51 1.69
CA LEU A 131 12.06 -18.95 2.44
C LEU A 131 11.27 -20.03 1.69
N ALA A 132 11.51 -20.19 0.39
CA ALA A 132 10.73 -21.08 -0.47
C ALA A 132 10.71 -22.55 0.00
N GLY A 133 11.79 -23.02 0.66
CA GLY A 133 11.86 -24.38 1.19
C GLY A 133 11.12 -24.61 2.52
N ALA A 134 10.69 -23.53 3.19
CA ALA A 134 10.06 -23.58 4.51
C ALA A 134 8.58 -23.19 4.48
N LEU A 135 8.09 -22.68 3.35
CA LEU A 135 6.71 -22.22 3.13
C LEU A 135 6.04 -23.09 2.06
N SER A 136 4.72 -23.26 2.18
CA SER A 136 3.94 -23.91 1.11
C SER A 136 3.88 -23.02 -0.14
N PRO A 137 3.54 -23.57 -1.32
CA PRO A 137 3.36 -22.78 -2.54
C PRO A 137 2.34 -21.65 -2.37
N GLU A 138 1.25 -21.89 -1.63
CA GLU A 138 0.19 -20.91 -1.33
C GLU A 138 0.72 -19.81 -0.41
N GLU A 139 1.44 -20.18 0.64
CA GLU A 139 2.09 -19.23 1.56
C GLU A 139 3.14 -18.37 0.83
N MET A 140 3.94 -18.97 -0.05
CA MET A 140 4.89 -18.24 -0.90
C MET A 140 4.19 -17.28 -1.86
N SER A 141 3.13 -17.73 -2.53
CA SER A 141 2.34 -16.88 -3.42
C SER A 141 1.75 -15.68 -2.67
N HIS A 142 1.25 -15.91 -1.45
CA HIS A 142 0.76 -14.86 -0.60
C HIS A 142 1.86 -13.88 -0.20
N LEU A 143 3.03 -14.37 0.22
CA LEU A 143 4.17 -13.53 0.59
C LEU A 143 4.66 -12.68 -0.59
N VAL A 144 4.70 -13.23 -1.81
CA VAL A 144 5.00 -12.45 -3.03
C VAL A 144 3.99 -11.33 -3.21
N SER A 145 2.69 -11.59 -3.02
CA SER A 145 1.65 -10.56 -3.11
C SER A 145 1.82 -9.45 -2.06
N VAL A 146 2.29 -9.78 -0.85
CA VAL A 146 2.63 -8.82 0.20
C VAL A 146 3.80 -7.96 -0.23
N MET A 147 4.83 -8.55 -0.85
CA MET A 147 6.02 -7.84 -1.33
C MET A 147 5.74 -6.91 -2.53
N ASP A 148 4.74 -7.22 -3.35
CA ASP A 148 4.33 -6.39 -4.49
C ASP A 148 3.66 -5.06 -4.07
N GLN A 149 3.33 -4.90 -2.81
CA GLN A 149 2.75 -3.66 -2.31
C GLN A 149 3.84 -2.60 -2.14
N PRO A 150 3.57 -1.33 -2.53
CA PRO A 150 4.54 -0.26 -2.36
C PRO A 150 4.77 0.06 -0.89
N GLU A 151 6.04 0.23 -0.51
CA GLU A 151 6.46 0.68 0.81
C GLU A 151 7.32 1.94 0.70
N ALA A 152 7.09 2.90 1.61
CA ALA A 152 7.89 4.12 1.68
C ALA A 152 9.14 3.87 2.54
N LEU A 153 10.26 3.53 1.91
CA LEU A 153 11.52 3.24 2.61
C LEU A 153 12.17 4.47 3.25
N ALA A 154 11.80 5.69 2.83
CA ALA A 154 12.36 6.92 3.39
C ALA A 154 12.14 7.09 4.91
N HIS A 155 11.13 6.42 5.47
CA HIS A 155 10.77 6.46 6.90
C HIS A 155 10.48 5.06 7.46
N SER A 156 11.20 4.05 6.97
CA SER A 156 10.97 2.64 7.31
C SER A 156 10.99 2.34 8.80
N ALA A 157 11.95 2.91 9.54
CA ALA A 157 12.04 2.75 10.99
C ALA A 157 10.83 3.35 11.75
N GLN A 158 10.27 4.46 11.28
CA GLN A 158 9.05 5.02 11.86
C GLN A 158 7.84 4.19 11.50
N ALA A 159 7.71 3.80 10.23
CA ALA A 159 6.63 2.94 9.77
C ALA A 159 6.61 1.60 10.53
N LEU A 160 7.78 1.02 10.80
CA LEU A 160 7.89 -0.21 11.57
C LEU A 160 7.36 -0.02 13.00
N ARG A 161 7.71 1.08 13.68
CA ARG A 161 7.19 1.37 15.02
C ARG A 161 5.67 1.53 15.02
N ASP A 162 5.12 2.23 14.04
CA ASP A 162 3.68 2.44 13.89
C ASP A 162 2.95 1.10 13.65
N TYR A 163 3.53 0.20 12.87
CA TYR A 163 2.99 -1.15 12.67
C TYR A 163 3.02 -1.99 13.94
N ILE A 164 4.13 -1.95 14.69
CA ILE A 164 4.26 -2.66 15.98
C ILE A 164 3.19 -2.18 16.96
N GLU A 165 3.01 -0.87 17.11
CA GLU A 165 1.99 -0.28 17.99
C GLU A 165 0.57 -0.75 17.63
N ILE A 166 0.26 -0.83 16.33
CA ILE A 166 -1.03 -1.36 15.86
C ILE A 166 -1.19 -2.83 16.25
N ILE A 167 -0.17 -3.66 16.02
CA ILE A 167 -0.21 -5.10 16.32
C ILE A 167 -0.41 -5.31 17.83
N GLU A 168 0.36 -4.64 18.67
CA GLU A 168 0.27 -4.72 20.14
C GLU A 168 -1.10 -4.28 20.64
N THR A 169 -1.61 -3.14 20.11
CA THR A 169 -2.95 -2.64 20.46
C THR A 169 -4.05 -3.64 20.10
N GLU A 170 -3.97 -4.23 18.92
CA GLU A 170 -4.97 -5.21 18.47
C GLU A 170 -4.81 -6.56 19.18
N ALA A 171 -3.59 -6.95 19.57
CA ALA A 171 -3.35 -8.13 20.39
C ALA A 171 -3.98 -7.99 21.78
N LEU A 172 -3.83 -6.83 22.44
CA LEU A 172 -4.47 -6.55 23.73
C LEU A 172 -6.00 -6.60 23.71
N LYS A 173 -6.63 -6.30 22.58
CA LYS A 173 -8.09 -6.40 22.43
C LYS A 173 -8.60 -7.83 22.27
N ARG A 174 -7.70 -8.76 21.89
CA ARG A 174 -8.03 -10.18 21.70
C ARG A 174 -7.89 -11.02 22.98
N GLY A 175 -7.05 -10.56 23.93
CA GLY A 175 -6.86 -11.19 25.25
C GLY A 175 -7.90 -10.71 26.22
#